data_c5aef6a5108b26dfb6c405d010735da6
#
_entry.id   c5aef6a5108b26dfb6c405d010735da6
#
_cell.length_a   1.000
_cell.length_b   1.000
_cell.length_c   1.000
_cell.angle_alpha   90.00
_cell.angle_beta   90.00
_cell.angle_gamma   90.00
#
_symmetry.space_group_name_H-M   'P 1'
#
loop_
_entity.id
_entity.type
_entity.pdbx_description
1 polymer ?
#
loop_
_entity_poly.entity_id
_entity_poly.type
_entity_poly.pdbx_seq_one_letter_code
_entity_poly.pdbx_strand_id
1 'polypeptide(L)'
;MSVSVGNFKVEYENQPVGLATNLPRFSWQIESSEKNVKQSGYRIKVYEWISTLVWDSGYVESDETVNIKYKGKCLEPDTLYYVECTVRVNGREYATKSEFRTGLLETPVSHIKWIRPNVAEEEYEFAPYFRKDFDLESNEIAFATAYISARGWAEPYINGKRLD
;
A
#
# COMPACT_ATOMS: atom_id res chain seq x y z
N MET A 1 8.70 27.08 16.46
CA MET A 1 8.47 27.15 14.99
C MET A 1 8.53 25.72 14.49
N SER A 2 7.39 25.13 14.16
CA SER A 2 7.37 23.75 13.66
C SER A 2 6.74 23.73 12.29
N VAL A 3 7.55 23.41 11.28
CA VAL A 3 7.06 22.96 9.97
C VAL A 3 7.25 21.45 9.94
N SER A 4 6.26 20.72 9.50
CA SER A 4 6.33 19.27 9.30
C SER A 4 5.68 18.88 7.98
N VAL A 5 6.05 17.70 7.50
CA VAL A 5 5.42 17.06 6.35
C VAL A 5 4.60 15.89 6.87
N GLY A 6 3.30 15.99 6.73
CA GLY A 6 2.35 15.01 7.23
C GLY A 6 1.41 14.50 6.16
N ASN A 7 0.52 13.60 6.58
CA ASN A 7 -0.53 13.04 5.73
C ASN A 7 -0.02 12.56 4.34
N PHE A 8 1.13 11.86 4.35
CA PHE A 8 1.67 11.29 3.13
C PHE A 8 0.78 10.16 2.64
N LYS A 9 0.34 10.24 1.41
CA LYS A 9 -0.59 9.29 0.80
C LYS A 9 -0.01 8.68 -0.47
N VAL A 10 -0.34 7.41 -0.67
CA VAL A 10 -0.11 6.68 -1.91
C VAL A 10 -1.48 6.32 -2.47
N GLU A 11 -1.82 6.77 -3.69
CA GLU A 11 -3.14 6.59 -4.30
C GLU A 11 -4.29 6.99 -3.36
N TYR A 12 -4.12 8.12 -2.64
CA TYR A 12 -5.10 8.71 -1.70
C TYR A 12 -5.25 7.98 -0.36
N GLU A 13 -4.54 6.90 -0.12
CA GLU A 13 -4.60 6.10 1.12
C GLU A 13 -3.32 6.24 1.94
N ASN A 14 -3.43 6.05 3.24
CA ASN A 14 -2.29 5.96 4.13
C ASN A 14 -1.81 4.52 4.16
N GLN A 15 -0.55 4.28 3.78
CA GLN A 15 0.07 2.95 3.81
C GLN A 15 -0.81 1.84 3.20
N PRO A 16 -1.27 1.98 1.94
CA PRO A 16 -2.17 1.01 1.34
C PRO A 16 -1.54 -0.38 1.25
N VAL A 17 -2.35 -1.40 1.49
CA VAL A 17 -2.04 -2.81 1.25
C VAL A 17 -2.90 -3.30 0.10
N GLY A 18 -2.26 -3.92 -0.89
CA GLY A 18 -2.99 -4.42 -2.06
C GLY A 18 -3.22 -3.37 -3.15
N LEU A 19 -2.29 -2.43 -3.31
CA LEU A 19 -2.38 -1.36 -4.30
C LEU A 19 -2.59 -1.93 -5.72
N ALA A 20 -3.61 -1.44 -6.42
CA ALA A 20 -4.01 -1.97 -7.73
C ALA A 20 -3.25 -1.38 -8.93
N THR A 21 -2.28 -0.51 -8.69
CA THR A 21 -1.45 0.10 -9.75
C THR A 21 0.04 -0.11 -9.52
N ASN A 22 0.77 -0.32 -10.61
CA ASN A 22 2.24 -0.40 -10.60
C ASN A 22 2.94 0.94 -10.87
N LEU A 23 2.17 2.02 -11.06
CA LEU A 23 2.65 3.40 -11.26
C LEU A 23 1.88 4.36 -10.34
N PRO A 24 2.10 4.31 -9.03
CA PRO A 24 1.32 5.07 -8.06
C PRO A 24 1.58 6.58 -8.12
N ARG A 25 0.67 7.31 -7.49
CA ARG A 25 0.78 8.76 -7.26
C ARG A 25 0.97 9.02 -5.77
N PHE A 26 1.73 10.05 -5.46
CA PHE A 26 2.03 10.48 -4.10
C PHE A 26 1.41 11.83 -3.82
N SER A 27 1.02 12.04 -2.59
CA SER A 27 0.53 13.32 -2.09
C SER A 27 0.93 13.51 -0.63
N TRP A 28 1.11 14.76 -0.19
CA TRP A 28 1.43 15.09 1.20
C TRP A 28 0.87 16.46 1.57
N GLN A 29 0.92 16.77 2.84
CA GLN A 29 0.54 18.08 3.37
C GLN A 29 1.71 18.68 4.15
N ILE A 30 1.84 20.00 4.05
CA ILE A 30 2.75 20.77 4.87
C ILE A 30 1.94 21.35 6.01
N GLU A 31 2.31 20.97 7.22
CA GLU A 31 1.71 21.48 8.45
C GLU A 31 2.63 22.53 9.06
N SER A 32 2.08 23.69 9.40
CA SER A 32 2.86 24.77 10.02
C SER A 32 2.01 25.65 10.90
N SER A 33 2.58 26.09 12.00
CA SER A 33 2.01 27.17 12.81
C SER A 33 2.30 28.57 12.23
N GLU A 34 3.13 28.67 11.20
CA GLU A 34 3.50 29.91 10.54
C GLU A 34 2.56 30.21 9.36
N LYS A 35 2.35 31.50 9.09
CA LYS A 35 1.64 31.95 7.89
C LYS A 35 2.59 32.04 6.70
N ASN A 36 2.03 31.92 5.50
CA ASN A 36 2.76 32.08 4.23
C ASN A 36 3.91 31.08 4.04
N VAL A 37 3.78 29.88 4.60
CA VAL A 37 4.70 28.78 4.37
C VAL A 37 4.47 28.25 2.98
N LYS A 38 5.54 28.18 2.17
CA LYS A 38 5.45 27.71 0.78
C LYS A 38 6.56 26.72 0.49
N GLN A 39 6.18 25.60 -0.14
CA GLN A 39 7.11 24.64 -0.70
C GLN A 39 7.81 25.24 -1.92
N SER A 40 9.09 25.03 -2.03
CA SER A 40 9.88 25.41 -3.21
C SER A 40 10.36 24.20 -4.01
N GLY A 41 10.31 23.01 -3.45
CA GLY A 41 10.70 21.79 -4.16
C GLY A 41 10.57 20.54 -3.31
N TYR A 42 10.73 19.40 -3.95
CA TYR A 42 10.66 18.08 -3.31
C TYR A 42 11.62 17.07 -3.97
N ARG A 43 11.85 15.97 -3.27
CA ARG A 43 12.50 14.76 -3.78
C ARG A 43 11.80 13.54 -3.21
N ILE A 44 11.47 12.58 -4.04
CA ILE A 44 10.85 11.32 -3.64
C ILE A 44 11.78 10.18 -4.02
N LYS A 45 12.02 9.30 -3.06
CA LYS A 45 12.74 8.04 -3.28
C LYS A 45 11.85 6.88 -2.92
N VAL A 46 11.83 5.86 -3.76
CA VAL A 46 11.10 4.62 -3.54
C VAL A 46 12.11 3.47 -3.48
N TYR A 47 11.98 2.65 -2.45
CA TYR A 47 12.83 1.49 -2.21
C TYR A 47 11.98 0.24 -2.18
N GLU A 48 12.46 -0.80 -2.85
CA GLU A 48 11.97 -2.15 -2.67
C GLU A 48 12.62 -2.73 -1.41
N TRP A 49 11.81 -3.28 -0.50
CA TRP A 49 12.25 -3.61 0.84
C TRP A 49 12.98 -2.40 1.46
N ILE A 50 13.84 -2.56 2.40
CA ILE A 50 14.45 -1.39 3.07
C ILE A 50 15.65 -0.80 2.29
N SER A 51 16.22 -1.53 1.32
CA SER A 51 17.57 -1.23 0.83
C SER A 51 17.73 -1.02 -0.67
N THR A 52 16.83 -1.51 -1.49
CA THR A 52 16.97 -1.45 -2.95
C THR A 52 16.26 -0.22 -3.51
N LEU A 53 17.01 0.82 -3.86
CA LEU A 53 16.45 2.01 -4.50
C LEU A 53 15.92 1.65 -5.90
N VAL A 54 14.60 1.76 -6.09
CA VAL A 54 13.95 1.49 -7.39
C VAL A 54 13.60 2.76 -8.15
N TRP A 55 13.49 3.88 -7.46
CA TRP A 55 13.26 5.17 -8.09
C TRP A 55 13.70 6.34 -7.21
N ASP A 56 14.24 7.36 -7.87
CA ASP A 56 14.57 8.65 -7.30
C ASP A 56 14.09 9.72 -8.27
N SER A 57 13.19 10.60 -7.84
CA SER A 57 12.71 11.72 -8.66
C SER A 57 13.81 12.72 -9.01
N GLY A 58 14.96 12.66 -8.32
CA GLY A 58 15.84 13.80 -8.21
C GLY A 58 15.19 14.93 -7.42
N TYR A 59 15.86 16.05 -7.34
CA TYR A 59 15.28 17.27 -6.77
C TYR A 59 14.42 17.98 -7.83
N VAL A 60 13.13 18.18 -7.51
CA VAL A 60 12.15 18.84 -8.38
C VAL A 60 11.78 20.19 -7.77
N GLU A 61 12.02 21.28 -8.52
CA GLU A 61 11.57 22.61 -8.11
C GLU A 61 10.09 22.78 -8.44
N SER A 62 9.23 22.59 -7.44
CA SER A 62 7.78 22.68 -7.59
C SER A 62 7.11 22.88 -6.22
N ASP A 63 6.00 23.60 -6.21
CA ASP A 63 5.11 23.74 -5.06
C ASP A 63 3.94 22.74 -5.08
N GLU A 64 3.89 21.84 -6.07
CA GLU A 64 2.91 20.77 -6.12
C GLU A 64 3.13 19.76 -4.98
N THR A 65 2.03 19.37 -4.36
CA THR A 65 2.00 18.41 -3.23
C THR A 65 1.00 17.30 -3.44
N VAL A 66 0.31 17.28 -4.57
CA VAL A 66 -0.81 16.36 -4.86
C VAL A 66 -0.60 15.71 -6.22
N ASN A 67 -0.94 14.42 -6.32
CA ASN A 67 -0.91 13.64 -7.56
C ASN A 67 0.48 13.58 -8.24
N ILE A 68 1.53 13.60 -7.46
CA ILE A 68 2.90 13.46 -7.98
C ILE A 68 3.10 12.03 -8.48
N LYS A 69 3.26 11.89 -9.79
CA LYS A 69 3.34 10.59 -10.44
C LYS A 69 4.70 9.92 -10.19
N TYR A 70 4.67 8.66 -9.80
CA TYR A 70 5.81 7.78 -9.88
C TYR A 70 6.22 7.62 -11.35
N LYS A 71 7.53 7.78 -11.65
CA LYS A 71 8.09 7.71 -13.01
C LYS A 71 9.24 6.70 -13.11
N GLY A 72 9.30 5.76 -12.17
CA GLY A 72 10.26 4.66 -12.19
C GLY A 72 9.81 3.52 -13.10
N LYS A 73 10.48 2.39 -13.00
CA LYS A 73 10.02 1.13 -13.61
C LYS A 73 8.73 0.68 -12.96
N CYS A 74 7.90 -0.05 -13.71
CA CYS A 74 6.72 -0.68 -13.13
C CYS A 74 7.08 -1.45 -11.87
N LEU A 75 6.30 -1.25 -10.83
CA LEU A 75 6.49 -1.94 -9.56
C LEU A 75 6.03 -3.40 -9.68
N GLU A 76 6.70 -4.29 -8.96
CA GLU A 76 6.40 -5.72 -8.95
C GLU A 76 5.14 -6.03 -8.12
N PRO A 77 4.40 -7.10 -8.44
CA PRO A 77 3.23 -7.52 -7.67
C PRO A 77 3.63 -8.02 -6.28
N ASP A 78 2.67 -7.94 -5.34
CA ASP A 78 2.77 -8.43 -3.96
C ASP A 78 4.06 -8.02 -3.23
N THR A 79 4.55 -6.81 -3.50
CA THR A 79 5.84 -6.33 -3.03
C THR A 79 5.69 -5.13 -2.11
N LEU A 80 6.44 -5.11 -1.01
CA LEU A 80 6.50 -4.01 -0.05
C LEU A 80 7.49 -2.96 -0.53
N TYR A 81 7.04 -1.72 -0.56
CA TYR A 81 7.85 -0.55 -0.91
C TYR A 81 7.87 0.46 0.22
N TYR A 82 9.01 1.09 0.40
CA TYR A 82 9.21 2.22 1.31
C TYR A 82 9.39 3.50 0.49
N VAL A 83 8.82 4.59 0.97
CA VAL A 83 8.92 5.90 0.34
C VAL A 83 9.52 6.89 1.30
N GLU A 84 10.51 7.62 0.84
CA GLU A 84 11.02 8.82 1.51
C GLU A 84 10.66 10.03 0.67
N CYS A 85 9.98 11.00 1.27
CA CYS A 85 9.68 12.29 0.67
C CYS A 85 10.38 13.39 1.44
N THR A 86 11.26 14.12 0.78
CA THR A 86 11.93 15.31 1.31
C THR A 86 11.36 16.53 0.61
N VAL A 87 10.90 17.52 1.36
CA VAL A 87 10.39 18.79 0.83
C VAL A 87 11.22 19.95 1.31
N ARG A 88 11.42 20.95 0.46
CA ARG A 88 12.07 22.21 0.81
C ARG A 88 11.02 23.28 1.05
N VAL A 89 11.02 23.82 2.27
CA VAL A 89 10.09 24.87 2.70
C VAL A 89 10.91 26.01 3.29
N ASN A 90 10.77 27.22 2.77
CA ASN A 90 11.50 28.39 3.24
C ASN A 90 13.01 28.14 3.34
N GLY A 91 13.61 27.42 2.36
CA GLY A 91 15.05 27.10 2.31
C GLY A 91 15.53 25.99 3.26
N ARG A 92 14.63 25.36 4.02
CA ARG A 92 14.93 24.19 4.89
C ARG A 92 14.29 22.93 4.35
N GLU A 93 14.90 21.79 4.63
CA GLU A 93 14.41 20.48 4.23
C GLU A 93 13.70 19.78 5.39
N TYR A 94 12.57 19.16 5.08
CA TYR A 94 11.75 18.37 5.97
C TYR A 94 11.45 17.05 5.29
N ALA A 95 11.51 15.94 6.01
CA ALA A 95 11.30 14.63 5.43
C ALA A 95 10.17 13.88 6.13
N THR A 96 9.50 13.06 5.36
CA THR A 96 8.55 12.07 5.85
C THR A 96 8.80 10.72 5.19
N LYS A 97 8.38 9.65 5.86
CA LYS A 97 8.50 8.27 5.37
C LYS A 97 7.14 7.62 5.40
N SER A 98 6.92 6.74 4.46
CA SER A 98 5.73 5.90 4.39
C SER A 98 6.10 4.57 3.76
N GLU A 99 5.15 3.65 3.77
CA GLU A 99 5.26 2.37 3.10
C GLU A 99 3.96 2.04 2.38
N PHE A 100 4.02 1.17 1.40
CA PHE A 100 2.86 0.63 0.72
C PHE A 100 3.18 -0.73 0.13
N ARG A 101 2.15 -1.53 -0.08
CA ARG A 101 2.29 -2.84 -0.71
C ARG A 101 1.45 -2.91 -1.97
N THR A 102 2.05 -3.34 -3.06
CA THR A 102 1.32 -3.65 -4.29
C THR A 102 0.43 -4.88 -4.10
N GLY A 103 -0.68 -4.91 -4.79
CA GLY A 103 -1.52 -6.10 -4.90
C GLY A 103 -1.00 -7.07 -5.96
N LEU A 104 -1.88 -7.96 -6.42
CA LEU A 104 -1.55 -8.95 -7.45
C LEU A 104 -1.27 -8.31 -8.82
N LEU A 105 -1.67 -7.05 -9.01
CA LEU A 105 -1.55 -6.32 -10.28
C LEU A 105 -2.10 -7.16 -11.44
N GLU A 106 -1.29 -7.36 -12.49
CA GLU A 106 -1.66 -8.18 -13.65
C GLU A 106 -1.25 -9.65 -13.51
N THR A 107 -0.89 -10.10 -12.28
CA THR A 107 -0.52 -11.50 -12.06
C THR A 107 -1.70 -12.41 -12.40
N PRO A 108 -1.50 -13.39 -13.29
CA PRO A 108 -2.58 -14.29 -13.66
C PRO A 108 -3.07 -15.11 -12.47
N VAL A 109 -4.37 -15.03 -12.20
CA VAL A 109 -5.05 -15.79 -11.12
C VAL A 109 -5.84 -16.99 -11.64
N SER A 110 -5.58 -17.42 -12.88
CA SER A 110 -6.27 -18.52 -13.55
C SER A 110 -6.13 -19.89 -12.84
N HIS A 111 -5.10 -20.03 -12.00
CA HIS A 111 -4.89 -21.23 -11.18
C HIS A 111 -5.77 -21.24 -9.92
N ILE A 112 -6.37 -20.10 -9.54
CA ILE A 112 -7.26 -20.00 -8.39
C ILE A 112 -8.64 -20.53 -8.80
N LYS A 113 -9.18 -21.45 -8.01
CA LYS A 113 -10.48 -22.05 -8.25
C LYS A 113 -11.48 -21.60 -7.21
N TRP A 114 -12.70 -21.37 -7.65
CA TRP A 114 -13.82 -21.17 -6.73
C TRP A 114 -14.07 -22.45 -5.94
N ILE A 115 -14.29 -22.31 -4.66
CA ILE A 115 -14.72 -23.39 -3.79
C ILE A 115 -16.21 -23.23 -3.49
N ARG A 116 -16.90 -24.35 -3.35
CA ARG A 116 -18.30 -24.42 -2.93
C ARG A 116 -18.53 -25.61 -2.01
N PRO A 117 -19.57 -25.61 -1.17
CA PRO A 117 -19.97 -26.80 -0.45
C PRO A 117 -20.31 -27.95 -1.40
N ASN A 118 -20.16 -29.15 -0.92
CA ASN A 118 -20.49 -30.37 -1.70
C ASN A 118 -21.95 -30.81 -1.47
N VAL A 119 -22.87 -29.85 -1.52
CA VAL A 119 -24.33 -30.04 -1.40
C VAL A 119 -25.02 -29.19 -2.46
N ALA A 120 -26.26 -29.51 -2.79
CA ALA A 120 -27.05 -28.74 -3.76
C ALA A 120 -27.38 -27.35 -3.21
N GLU A 121 -27.50 -26.34 -4.09
CA GLU A 121 -27.78 -24.95 -3.68
C GLU A 121 -29.13 -24.84 -2.93
N GLU A 122 -30.10 -25.67 -3.30
CA GLU A 122 -31.43 -25.73 -2.68
C GLU A 122 -31.40 -26.28 -1.23
N GLU A 123 -30.29 -26.90 -0.83
CA GLU A 123 -30.11 -27.47 0.52
C GLU A 123 -29.41 -26.49 1.48
N TYR A 124 -29.06 -25.26 1.01
CA TYR A 124 -28.44 -24.25 1.88
C TYR A 124 -29.48 -23.53 2.73
N GLU A 125 -29.64 -23.94 3.96
CA GLU A 125 -30.39 -23.18 4.96
C GLU A 125 -29.58 -22.04 5.58
N PHE A 126 -28.23 -22.17 5.60
CA PHE A 126 -27.32 -21.25 6.25
C PHE A 126 -26.07 -21.01 5.40
N ALA A 127 -25.35 -19.90 5.68
CA ALA A 127 -24.08 -19.62 5.07
C ALA A 127 -23.06 -20.73 5.38
N PRO A 128 -22.37 -21.28 4.35
CA PRO A 128 -21.44 -22.38 4.56
C PRO A 128 -20.14 -21.89 5.22
N TYR A 129 -19.60 -22.75 6.09
CA TYR A 129 -18.27 -22.55 6.67
C TYR A 129 -17.22 -23.34 5.90
N PHE A 130 -16.17 -22.66 5.49
CA PHE A 130 -14.99 -23.28 4.94
C PHE A 130 -13.85 -23.16 5.94
N ARG A 131 -13.19 -24.26 6.25
CA ARG A 131 -12.03 -24.28 7.14
C ARG A 131 -10.89 -25.06 6.51
N LYS A 132 -9.70 -24.53 6.66
CA LYS A 132 -8.46 -25.19 6.31
C LYS A 132 -7.42 -24.95 7.38
N ASP A 133 -6.86 -26.00 7.89
CA ASP A 133 -5.68 -25.96 8.74
C ASP A 133 -4.42 -26.04 7.85
N PHE A 134 -3.39 -25.34 8.22
CA PHE A 134 -2.08 -25.38 7.55
C PHE A 134 -0.96 -25.15 8.56
N ASP A 135 0.16 -25.78 8.30
CA ASP A 135 1.36 -25.63 9.09
C ASP A 135 2.30 -24.63 8.41
N LEU A 136 3.05 -23.89 9.21
CA LEU A 136 4.08 -22.97 8.76
C LEU A 136 5.44 -23.66 8.92
N GLU A 137 6.27 -23.59 7.89
CA GLU A 137 7.63 -24.16 7.93
C GLU A 137 8.55 -23.44 8.91
N SER A 138 8.23 -22.18 9.24
CA SER A 138 8.99 -21.35 10.19
C SER A 138 8.04 -20.51 11.04
N ASN A 139 8.43 -20.25 12.28
CA ASN A 139 7.77 -19.29 13.16
C ASN A 139 8.23 -17.83 12.91
N GLU A 140 9.24 -17.64 12.08
CA GLU A 140 9.74 -16.31 11.71
C GLU A 140 9.00 -15.82 10.47
N ILE A 141 7.83 -15.19 10.67
CA ILE A 141 7.01 -14.63 9.61
C ILE A 141 7.21 -13.12 9.61
N ALA A 142 7.82 -12.59 8.57
CA ALA A 142 7.97 -11.15 8.41
C ALA A 142 6.62 -10.46 8.08
N PHE A 143 5.81 -11.09 7.24
CA PHE A 143 4.45 -10.65 6.90
C PHE A 143 3.65 -11.79 6.28
N ALA A 144 2.32 -11.66 6.28
CA ALA A 144 1.43 -12.54 5.54
C ALA A 144 0.30 -11.71 4.91
N THR A 145 -0.03 -11.99 3.67
CA THR A 145 -1.12 -11.33 2.94
C THR A 145 -2.14 -12.36 2.50
N ALA A 146 -3.41 -12.11 2.80
CA ALA A 146 -4.52 -12.91 2.32
C ALA A 146 -5.25 -12.22 1.19
N TYR A 147 -5.37 -12.86 0.03
CA TYR A 147 -6.19 -12.41 -1.08
C TYR A 147 -7.48 -13.23 -1.12
N ILE A 148 -8.59 -12.58 -0.82
CA ILE A 148 -9.88 -13.24 -0.64
C ILE A 148 -10.89 -12.61 -1.60
N SER A 149 -11.65 -13.45 -2.30
CA SER A 149 -12.77 -13.02 -3.12
C SER A 149 -13.97 -13.94 -2.88
N ALA A 150 -15.16 -13.37 -2.91
CA ALA A 150 -16.42 -14.11 -2.75
C ALA A 150 -17.46 -13.64 -3.78
N ARG A 151 -18.34 -14.57 -4.18
CA ARG A 151 -19.58 -14.22 -4.87
C ARG A 151 -20.67 -13.91 -3.85
N GLY A 152 -20.69 -12.68 -3.36
CA GLY A 152 -21.55 -12.25 -2.28
C GLY A 152 -20.76 -11.89 -1.02
N TRP A 153 -21.31 -12.21 0.13
CA TRP A 153 -20.72 -11.87 1.43
C TRP A 153 -19.77 -12.96 1.94
N ALA A 154 -18.63 -12.57 2.48
CA ALA A 154 -17.72 -13.48 3.18
C ALA A 154 -17.11 -12.80 4.40
N GLU A 155 -16.91 -13.55 5.44
CA GLU A 155 -16.21 -13.13 6.67
C GLU A 155 -15.00 -14.03 6.87
N PRO A 156 -13.79 -13.57 6.56
CA PRO A 156 -12.58 -14.35 6.78
C PRO A 156 -12.12 -14.29 8.24
N TYR A 157 -11.60 -15.41 8.72
CA TYR A 157 -11.04 -15.55 10.06
C TYR A 157 -9.70 -16.27 10.01
N ILE A 158 -8.76 -15.87 10.86
CA ILE A 158 -7.52 -16.60 11.13
C ILE A 158 -7.46 -16.89 12.64
N ASN A 159 -7.35 -18.18 13.01
CA ASN A 159 -7.32 -18.62 14.41
C ASN A 159 -8.46 -18.01 15.27
N GLY A 160 -9.66 -17.94 14.72
CA GLY A 160 -10.83 -17.40 15.38
C GLY A 160 -10.91 -15.87 15.45
N LYS A 161 -9.95 -15.15 14.88
CA LYS A 161 -9.98 -13.69 14.74
C LYS A 161 -10.44 -13.31 13.34
N ARG A 162 -11.45 -12.46 13.27
CA ARG A 162 -11.89 -11.87 11.99
C ARG A 162 -10.80 -10.98 11.41
N LEU A 163 -10.65 -11.07 10.09
CA LEU A 163 -9.82 -10.14 9.32
C LEU A 163 -10.71 -8.97 8.88
N ASP A 164 -10.24 -7.76 9.17
CA ASP A 164 -10.88 -6.51 8.77
C ASP A 164 -10.33 -6.01 7.42
#